data_4c43fc0e33b1aaee0c5b68a0e06bc360
#
_entry.id   4c43fc0e33b1aaee0c5b68a0e06bc360
#
_cell.length_a   1.000
_cell.length_b   1.000
_cell.length_c   1.000
_cell.angle_alpha   90.00
_cell.angle_beta   90.00
_cell.angle_gamma   90.00
#
_symmetry.space_group_name_H-M   'P 1'
#
loop_
_entity.id
_entity.type
_entity.pdbx_description
1 polymer ?
#
loop_
_entity_poly.entity_id
_entity_poly.type
_entity_poly.pdbx_seq_one_letter_code
_entity_poly.pdbx_strand_id
1 'polypeptide(L)'
;ESSDSGFFCACRLPCVSGSPPHQLLQVFRIARAPHCELRHGSIRITCTEHSAHAILWPKLATLLRDYPDITVELAIDYALTDIVAERFDAGVRLGEQVAKDMIAVRIGPDLRMMAVASPAYFATRPPPETPQDLTGHACINLRLPTGGGLYVWEFENDGRPLNVRVEGPLVVNDMNLGHQ
;
A
#
# COMPACT_ATOMS: atom_id res chain seq x y z
N GLU A 1 -16.17 9.85 8.85
CA GLU A 1 -15.76 8.99 7.71
C GLU A 1 -14.47 8.33 8.14
N SER A 2 -14.51 7.02 8.40
CA SER A 2 -13.31 6.29 8.75
C SER A 2 -12.37 6.28 7.54
N SER A 3 -11.15 6.73 7.71
CA SER A 3 -10.12 6.63 6.69
C SER A 3 -9.96 5.16 6.32
N ASP A 4 -10.16 4.85 5.05
CA ASP A 4 -10.10 3.49 4.50
C ASP A 4 -8.62 3.10 4.41
N SER A 5 -8.05 2.56 5.50
CA SER A 5 -6.63 2.20 5.63
C SER A 5 -6.27 0.84 4.99
N GLY A 6 -7.18 0.26 4.21
CA GLY A 6 -6.95 -1.00 3.50
C GLY A 6 -6.24 -0.85 2.14
N PHE A 7 -5.71 -1.96 1.62
CA PHE A 7 -5.18 -1.99 0.26
C PHE A 7 -6.28 -2.15 -0.76
N PHE A 8 -6.24 -1.30 -1.78
CA PHE A 8 -7.15 -1.31 -2.91
C PHE A 8 -6.40 -1.52 -4.21
N CYS A 9 -7.01 -2.28 -5.09
CA CYS A 9 -6.62 -2.32 -6.49
C CYS A 9 -7.48 -1.34 -7.27
N ALA A 10 -6.87 -0.42 -7.97
CA ALA A 10 -7.55 0.57 -8.80
C ALA A 10 -7.34 0.27 -10.28
N CYS A 11 -8.41 0.33 -11.06
CA CYS A 11 -8.38 0.20 -12.53
C CYS A 11 -9.47 1.07 -13.16
N ARG A 12 -9.38 1.30 -14.47
CA ARG A 12 -10.29 2.19 -15.21
C ARG A 12 -11.48 1.48 -15.91
N LEU A 13 -11.61 0.16 -15.79
CA LEU A 13 -12.64 -0.59 -16.51
C LEU A 13 -13.91 -0.82 -15.69
N PRO A 14 -15.11 -0.81 -16.30
CA PRO A 14 -16.36 -1.02 -15.59
C PRO A 14 -16.48 -2.43 -15.02
N CYS A 15 -16.83 -2.49 -13.74
CA CYS A 15 -17.04 -3.72 -13.01
C CYS A 15 -18.34 -4.40 -13.44
N VAL A 16 -18.29 -5.67 -13.82
CA VAL A 16 -19.48 -6.52 -13.98
C VAL A 16 -19.76 -7.20 -12.64
N SER A 17 -20.93 -6.91 -12.08
CA SER A 17 -21.42 -7.48 -10.82
C SER A 17 -21.66 -8.99 -10.94
N GLY A 18 -21.16 -9.78 -10.01
CA GLY A 18 -21.51 -11.19 -9.84
C GLY A 18 -20.49 -12.03 -9.09
N SER A 19 -20.68 -12.16 -7.78
CA SER A 19 -20.25 -13.22 -6.83
C SER A 19 -18.78 -13.65 -6.67
N PRO A 20 -18.29 -13.84 -5.40
CA PRO A 20 -16.92 -14.21 -5.09
C PRO A 20 -16.72 -15.73 -5.08
N PRO A 21 -15.52 -16.29 -5.14
CA PRO A 21 -14.47 -16.02 -4.17
C PRO A 21 -13.05 -16.13 -4.75
N HIS A 22 -12.40 -15.13 -5.08
CA HIS A 22 -10.94 -15.01 -5.21
C HIS A 22 -10.64 -13.56 -5.58
N GLN A 23 -10.38 -12.74 -4.56
CA GLN A 23 -10.20 -11.28 -4.69
C GLN A 23 -9.15 -10.88 -5.73
N LEU A 24 -8.12 -11.70 -5.93
CA LEU A 24 -7.12 -11.44 -6.98
C LEU A 24 -7.59 -11.81 -8.39
N LEU A 25 -8.38 -12.89 -8.53
CA LEU A 25 -9.00 -13.21 -9.82
C LEU A 25 -9.95 -12.10 -10.27
N GLN A 26 -10.58 -11.38 -9.34
CA GLN A 26 -11.36 -10.17 -9.67
C GLN A 26 -10.46 -9.03 -10.18
N VAL A 27 -9.30 -8.79 -9.57
CA VAL A 27 -8.33 -7.80 -10.06
C VAL A 27 -7.91 -8.14 -11.50
N PHE A 28 -7.61 -9.39 -11.77
CA PHE A 28 -7.24 -9.84 -13.12
C PHE A 28 -8.43 -9.83 -14.10
N ARG A 29 -9.66 -10.07 -13.64
CA ARG A 29 -10.88 -9.95 -14.47
C ARG A 29 -11.26 -8.49 -14.74
N ILE A 30 -10.92 -7.57 -13.86
CA ILE A 30 -11.16 -6.14 -14.02
C ILE A 30 -10.16 -5.52 -15.02
N ALA A 31 -8.91 -5.98 -15.01
CA ALA A 31 -7.87 -5.48 -15.92
C ALA A 31 -8.11 -5.85 -17.40
N ARG A 32 -9.05 -6.75 -17.70
CA ARG A 32 -9.40 -7.14 -19.09
C ARG A 32 -10.91 -7.25 -19.30
N ALA A 33 -11.36 -6.75 -20.48
CA ALA A 33 -12.75 -6.76 -20.92
C ALA A 33 -13.42 -8.15 -20.88
N PRO A 34 -14.77 -8.23 -20.81
CA PRO A 34 -15.56 -9.41 -20.44
C PRO A 34 -15.44 -10.66 -21.33
N HIS A 35 -14.59 -10.65 -22.34
CA HIS A 35 -14.42 -11.76 -23.29
C HIS A 35 -13.00 -12.34 -23.36
N CYS A 36 -12.08 -11.99 -22.44
CA CYS A 36 -10.75 -12.56 -22.45
C CYS A 36 -10.67 -13.74 -21.49
N GLU A 37 -10.64 -14.96 -22.01
CA GLU A 37 -10.19 -16.13 -21.25
C GLU A 37 -8.74 -15.87 -20.83
N LEU A 38 -8.52 -15.73 -19.51
CA LEU A 38 -7.20 -15.50 -18.89
C LEU A 38 -6.33 -16.77 -19.00
N ARG A 39 -6.01 -17.21 -20.22
CA ARG A 39 -5.14 -18.35 -20.43
C ARG A 39 -3.73 -17.97 -20.88
N HIS A 40 -3.55 -16.77 -21.42
CA HIS A 40 -2.25 -16.26 -21.89
C HIS A 40 -2.26 -14.73 -21.94
N GLY A 41 -1.12 -14.12 -21.73
CA GLY A 41 -0.92 -12.67 -21.88
C GLY A 41 -0.02 -12.06 -20.81
N SER A 42 0.21 -10.75 -20.92
CA SER A 42 1.00 -9.95 -19.98
C SER A 42 0.10 -9.02 -19.18
N ILE A 43 0.36 -8.90 -17.88
CA ILE A 43 -0.35 -8.00 -16.94
C ILE A 43 0.70 -7.16 -16.23
N ARG A 44 0.56 -5.83 -16.30
CA ARG A 44 1.46 -4.87 -15.66
C ARG A 44 0.76 -4.22 -14.47
N ILE A 45 1.33 -4.36 -13.29
CA ILE A 45 0.77 -3.83 -12.04
C ILE A 45 1.79 -2.90 -11.39
N THR A 46 1.40 -1.68 -11.06
CA THR A 46 2.19 -0.81 -10.20
C THR A 46 1.73 -0.96 -8.75
N CYS A 47 2.69 -1.06 -7.81
CA CYS A 47 2.38 -1.32 -6.41
C CYS A 47 3.45 -0.77 -5.49
N THR A 48 3.14 -0.62 -4.20
CA THR A 48 4.16 -0.37 -3.18
C THR A 48 4.88 -1.68 -2.84
N GLU A 49 6.11 -1.60 -2.34
CA GLU A 49 6.89 -2.78 -1.95
C GLU A 49 6.15 -3.63 -0.90
N HIS A 50 5.58 -3.00 0.12
CA HIS A 50 4.80 -3.71 1.13
C HIS A 50 3.61 -4.46 0.52
N SER A 51 2.85 -3.82 -0.39
CA SER A 51 1.72 -4.50 -1.06
C SER A 51 2.18 -5.63 -1.98
N ALA A 52 3.34 -5.48 -2.62
CA ALA A 52 3.93 -6.55 -3.42
C ALA A 52 4.21 -7.79 -2.57
N HIS A 53 4.90 -7.61 -1.43
CA HIS A 53 5.28 -8.73 -0.56
C HIS A 53 4.12 -9.31 0.24
N ALA A 54 3.32 -8.47 0.90
CA ALA A 54 2.31 -8.93 1.85
C ALA A 54 1.00 -9.35 1.18
N ILE A 55 0.64 -8.74 0.05
CA ILE A 55 -0.68 -8.94 -0.58
C ILE A 55 -0.56 -9.68 -1.91
N LEU A 56 0.31 -9.22 -2.83
CA LEU A 56 0.35 -9.75 -4.20
C LEU A 56 1.11 -11.06 -4.27
N TRP A 57 2.34 -11.11 -3.76
CA TRP A 57 3.22 -12.26 -3.92
C TRP A 57 2.62 -13.58 -3.46
N PRO A 58 2.02 -13.71 -2.26
CA PRO A 58 1.45 -14.98 -1.82
C PRO A 58 0.37 -15.53 -2.75
N LYS A 59 -0.34 -14.64 -3.44
CA LYS A 59 -1.42 -14.98 -4.36
C LYS A 59 -0.90 -15.20 -5.79
N LEU A 60 0.09 -14.40 -6.22
CA LEU A 60 0.71 -14.54 -7.53
C LEU A 60 1.47 -15.86 -7.67
N ALA A 61 2.14 -16.31 -6.62
CA ALA A 61 2.84 -17.60 -6.62
C ALA A 61 1.91 -18.78 -6.97
N THR A 62 0.68 -18.74 -6.49
CA THR A 62 -0.34 -19.75 -6.85
C THR A 62 -0.86 -19.54 -8.27
N LEU A 63 -1.19 -18.29 -8.62
CA LEU A 63 -1.71 -17.94 -9.94
C LEU A 63 -0.76 -18.35 -11.06
N LEU A 64 0.52 -18.02 -10.96
CA LEU A 64 1.51 -18.31 -11.99
C LEU A 64 1.78 -19.81 -12.16
N ARG A 65 1.61 -20.59 -11.09
CA ARG A 65 1.66 -22.05 -11.18
C ARG A 65 0.45 -22.61 -11.93
N ASP A 66 -0.74 -22.05 -11.68
CA ASP A 66 -1.99 -22.55 -12.26
C ASP A 66 -2.21 -22.03 -13.70
N TYR A 67 -1.55 -20.92 -14.06
CA TYR A 67 -1.62 -20.26 -15.37
C TYR A 67 -0.22 -19.93 -15.91
N PRO A 68 0.53 -20.93 -16.42
CA PRO A 68 1.93 -20.75 -16.82
C PRO A 68 2.12 -19.84 -18.04
N ASP A 69 1.07 -19.62 -18.83
CA ASP A 69 1.10 -18.76 -20.02
C ASP A 69 0.83 -17.27 -19.69
N ILE A 70 0.67 -16.93 -18.42
CA ILE A 70 0.51 -15.56 -17.97
C ILE A 70 1.86 -15.01 -17.51
N THR A 71 2.21 -13.82 -18.00
CA THR A 71 3.34 -13.04 -17.50
C THR A 71 2.82 -11.89 -16.64
N VAL A 72 3.34 -11.74 -15.43
CA VAL A 72 3.02 -10.63 -14.54
C VAL A 72 4.27 -9.77 -14.32
N GLU A 73 4.16 -8.48 -14.65
CA GLU A 73 5.17 -7.46 -14.33
C GLU A 73 4.71 -6.67 -13.11
N LEU A 74 5.51 -6.64 -12.06
CA LEU A 74 5.31 -5.78 -10.89
C LEU A 74 6.29 -4.62 -10.95
N ALA A 75 5.79 -3.40 -11.12
CA ALA A 75 6.56 -2.18 -10.98
C ALA A 75 6.38 -1.63 -9.57
N ILE A 76 7.45 -1.68 -8.77
CA ILE A 76 7.43 -1.19 -7.39
C ILE A 76 7.74 0.30 -7.41
N ASP A 77 6.74 1.10 -7.05
CA ASP A 77 6.86 2.55 -6.96
C ASP A 77 5.94 3.08 -5.86
N TYR A 78 6.44 4.01 -5.07
CA TYR A 78 5.65 4.69 -4.03
C TYR A 78 4.96 5.96 -4.53
N ALA A 79 5.36 6.48 -5.70
CA ALA A 79 4.73 7.65 -6.30
C ALA A 79 3.30 7.32 -6.78
N LEU A 80 2.46 8.34 -6.76
CA LEU A 80 1.14 8.28 -7.40
C LEU A 80 1.33 8.35 -8.92
N THR A 81 1.51 7.20 -9.52
CA THR A 81 1.70 7.06 -10.96
C THR A 81 0.34 7.10 -11.66
N ASP A 82 0.24 7.86 -12.76
CA ASP A 82 -0.91 7.75 -13.67
C ASP A 82 -0.85 6.40 -14.38
N ILE A 83 -1.62 5.45 -13.87
CA ILE A 83 -1.62 4.07 -14.37
C ILE A 83 -2.03 3.98 -15.84
N VAL A 84 -2.79 4.95 -16.35
CA VAL A 84 -3.25 4.97 -17.74
C VAL A 84 -2.15 5.51 -18.67
N ALA A 85 -1.53 6.63 -18.30
CA ALA A 85 -0.44 7.21 -19.06
C ALA A 85 0.77 6.24 -19.16
N GLU A 86 1.08 5.55 -18.06
CA GLU A 86 2.17 4.59 -17.96
C GLU A 86 1.80 3.17 -18.44
N ARG A 87 0.56 2.99 -18.94
CA ARG A 87 0.04 1.71 -19.49
C ARG A 87 0.11 0.55 -18.49
N PHE A 88 -0.21 0.80 -17.23
CA PHE A 88 -0.48 -0.24 -16.26
C PHE A 88 -1.93 -0.73 -16.37
N ASP A 89 -2.12 -2.04 -16.23
CA ASP A 89 -3.46 -2.65 -16.18
C ASP A 89 -4.13 -2.40 -14.83
N ALA A 90 -3.33 -2.31 -13.76
CA ALA A 90 -3.83 -2.04 -12.41
C ALA A 90 -2.79 -1.34 -11.53
N GLY A 91 -3.27 -0.66 -10.49
CA GLY A 91 -2.46 -0.10 -9.42
C GLY A 91 -2.90 -0.63 -8.05
N VAL A 92 -1.97 -1.00 -7.18
CA VAL A 92 -2.25 -1.40 -5.80
C VAL A 92 -1.71 -0.35 -4.85
N ARG A 93 -2.62 0.32 -4.14
CA ARG A 93 -2.32 1.44 -3.24
C ARG A 93 -3.15 1.36 -1.97
N LEU A 94 -2.80 2.14 -0.97
CA LEU A 94 -3.68 2.42 0.17
C LEU A 94 -4.92 3.18 -0.30
N GLY A 95 -6.07 2.97 0.34
CA GLY A 95 -7.35 3.52 -0.10
C GLY A 95 -7.38 5.03 -0.23
N GLU A 96 -6.64 5.73 0.62
CA GLU A 96 -6.48 7.19 0.59
C GLU A 96 -5.78 7.72 -0.68
N GLN A 97 -5.05 6.83 -1.37
CA GLN A 97 -4.25 7.16 -2.55
C GLN A 97 -4.92 6.78 -3.87
N VAL A 98 -6.16 6.31 -3.84
CA VAL A 98 -6.91 5.96 -5.06
C VAL A 98 -7.55 7.20 -5.65
N ALA A 99 -7.28 7.48 -6.93
CA ALA A 99 -7.88 8.61 -7.64
C ALA A 99 -9.39 8.44 -7.78
N LYS A 100 -10.16 9.55 -7.70
CA LYS A 100 -11.63 9.54 -7.65
C LYS A 100 -12.31 9.01 -8.91
N ASP A 101 -11.61 8.98 -10.03
CA ASP A 101 -12.10 8.50 -11.34
C ASP A 101 -11.77 7.02 -11.60
N MET A 102 -11.21 6.33 -10.60
CA MET A 102 -10.82 4.94 -10.69
C MET A 102 -11.82 4.02 -10.00
N ILE A 103 -11.98 2.81 -10.53
CA ILE A 103 -12.68 1.74 -9.83
C ILE A 103 -11.70 1.10 -8.86
N ALA A 104 -12.03 1.18 -7.58
CA ALA A 104 -11.24 0.58 -6.52
C ALA A 104 -11.90 -0.66 -5.96
N VAL A 105 -11.13 -1.75 -5.84
CA VAL A 105 -11.57 -2.99 -5.19
C VAL A 105 -10.63 -3.27 -4.03
N ARG A 106 -11.17 -3.44 -2.84
CA ARG A 106 -10.40 -3.82 -1.66
C ARG A 106 -9.83 -5.23 -1.80
N ILE A 107 -8.53 -5.38 -1.66
CA ILE A 107 -7.82 -6.66 -1.85
C ILE A 107 -7.03 -7.11 -0.62
N GLY A 108 -6.96 -6.29 0.41
CA GLY A 108 -6.25 -6.57 1.65
C GLY A 108 -6.99 -6.12 2.91
N PRO A 109 -6.53 -6.55 4.09
CA PRO A 109 -7.05 -6.07 5.36
C PRO A 109 -6.70 -4.61 5.60
N ASP A 110 -7.27 -4.03 6.66
CA ASP A 110 -6.86 -2.72 7.15
C ASP A 110 -5.40 -2.78 7.61
N LEU A 111 -4.66 -1.74 7.27
CA LEU A 111 -3.31 -1.52 7.75
C LEU A 111 -3.34 -0.74 9.06
N ARG A 112 -2.52 -1.20 10.00
CA ARG A 112 -2.27 -0.46 11.23
C ARG A 112 -0.81 -0.06 11.29
N MET A 113 -0.56 1.24 11.35
CA MET A 113 0.77 1.78 11.61
C MET A 113 1.07 1.72 13.11
N MET A 114 2.29 1.35 13.47
CA MET A 114 2.75 1.34 14.85
C MET A 114 4.12 2.03 14.96
N ALA A 115 4.29 2.88 15.97
CA ALA A 115 5.60 3.36 16.35
C ALA A 115 6.35 2.25 17.10
N VAL A 116 7.53 1.91 16.63
CA VAL A 116 8.39 0.87 17.23
C VAL A 116 9.80 1.39 17.47
N ALA A 117 10.47 0.82 18.46
CA ALA A 117 11.89 1.06 18.69
C ALA A 117 12.55 -0.19 19.27
N SER A 118 13.88 -0.27 19.15
CA SER A 118 14.64 -1.39 19.71
C SER A 118 14.64 -1.39 21.25
N PRO A 119 14.72 -2.55 21.89
CA PRO A 119 14.88 -2.61 23.35
C PRO A 119 16.11 -1.85 23.85
N ALA A 120 17.20 -1.82 23.07
CA ALA A 120 18.41 -1.09 23.40
C ALA A 120 18.18 0.44 23.44
N TYR A 121 17.30 0.97 22.60
CA TYR A 121 16.91 2.38 22.64
C TYR A 121 16.18 2.70 23.96
N PHE A 122 15.23 1.87 24.36
CA PHE A 122 14.47 2.07 25.61
C PHE A 122 15.26 1.73 26.88
N ALA A 123 16.42 1.06 26.78
CA ALA A 123 17.30 0.88 27.94
C ALA A 123 17.83 2.20 28.53
N THR A 124 17.87 3.27 27.72
CA THR A 124 18.38 4.60 28.11
C THR A 124 17.34 5.70 28.08
N ARG A 125 16.11 5.40 27.65
CA ARG A 125 15.02 6.36 27.52
C ARG A 125 13.69 5.73 27.92
N PRO A 126 12.82 6.43 28.66
CA PRO A 126 11.50 5.91 28.97
C PRO A 126 10.70 5.72 27.68
N PRO A 127 9.87 4.68 27.56
CA PRO A 127 8.92 4.54 26.46
C PRO A 127 7.94 5.71 26.42
N PRO A 128 7.52 6.18 25.23
CA PRO A 128 6.48 7.20 25.13
C PRO A 128 5.13 6.62 25.61
N GLU A 129 4.42 7.37 26.44
CA GLU A 129 3.08 7.01 26.92
C GLU A 129 1.98 7.64 26.04
N THR A 130 2.29 8.77 25.43
CA THR A 130 1.40 9.50 24.53
C THR A 130 2.08 9.79 23.19
N PRO A 131 1.31 10.01 22.11
CA PRO A 131 1.89 10.42 20.83
C PRO A 131 2.74 11.71 20.92
N GLN A 132 2.40 12.63 21.82
CA GLN A 132 3.15 13.88 22.03
C GLN A 132 4.56 13.63 22.57
N ASP A 133 4.76 12.59 23.37
CA ASP A 133 6.07 12.27 23.96
C ASP A 133 7.09 11.93 22.86
N LEU A 134 6.63 11.50 21.70
CA LEU A 134 7.48 11.21 20.52
C LEU A 134 8.29 12.44 20.07
N THR A 135 7.85 13.64 20.38
CA THR A 135 8.61 14.88 20.09
C THR A 135 9.93 14.96 20.87
N GLY A 136 10.03 14.24 21.99
CA GLY A 136 11.25 14.10 22.78
C GLY A 136 12.16 12.95 22.35
N HIS A 137 11.76 12.15 21.36
CA HIS A 137 12.50 11.00 20.89
C HIS A 137 13.22 11.29 19.55
N ALA A 138 14.34 10.60 19.33
CA ALA A 138 15.03 10.61 18.04
C ALA A 138 14.33 9.65 17.07
N CYS A 139 13.45 10.18 16.22
CA CYS A 139 12.64 9.39 15.30
C CYS A 139 13.29 9.28 13.92
N ILE A 140 13.01 8.18 13.24
CA ILE A 140 13.35 8.01 11.81
C ILE A 140 12.17 8.55 11.00
N ASN A 141 12.41 9.60 10.22
CA ASN A 141 11.38 10.24 9.42
C ASN A 141 11.26 9.61 8.04
N LEU A 142 10.04 9.50 7.54
CA LEU A 142 9.75 9.07 6.17
C LEU A 142 9.55 10.30 5.28
N ARG A 143 10.26 10.35 4.16
CA ARG A 143 10.01 11.33 3.10
C ARG A 143 9.02 10.75 2.10
N LEU A 144 7.91 11.44 1.92
CA LEU A 144 6.92 11.03 0.93
C LEU A 144 7.45 11.31 -0.48
N PRO A 145 7.34 10.36 -1.41
CA PRO A 145 7.77 10.55 -2.80
C PRO A 145 6.89 11.58 -3.53
N THR A 146 5.61 11.64 -3.18
CA THR A 146 4.68 12.62 -3.72
C THR A 146 4.69 13.87 -2.85
N GLY A 147 5.04 15.03 -3.44
CA GLY A 147 5.10 16.31 -2.74
C GLY A 147 6.37 16.56 -1.92
N GLY A 148 7.24 15.58 -1.74
CA GLY A 148 8.58 15.73 -1.13
C GLY A 148 8.59 16.11 0.37
N GLY A 149 7.43 16.21 1.02
CA GLY A 149 7.30 16.49 2.45
C GLY A 149 7.70 15.32 3.34
N LEU A 150 7.97 15.60 4.62
CA LEU A 150 8.09 14.56 5.64
C LEU A 150 6.68 14.08 6.02
N TYR A 151 6.55 12.75 6.19
CA TYR A 151 5.31 12.18 6.69
C TYR A 151 5.04 12.68 8.11
N VAL A 152 3.87 13.25 8.31
CA VAL A 152 3.37 13.62 9.65
C VAL A 152 2.77 12.36 10.26
N TRP A 153 3.21 12.00 11.46
CA TRP A 153 2.72 10.80 12.12
C TRP A 153 1.29 10.98 12.57
N GLU A 154 0.41 10.15 12.02
CA GLU A 154 -1.03 10.22 12.22
C GLU A 154 -1.45 9.20 13.28
N PHE A 155 -2.10 9.70 14.32
CA PHE A 155 -2.67 8.93 15.42
C PHE A 155 -4.16 9.24 15.55
N GLU A 156 -4.83 8.44 16.33
CA GLU A 156 -6.22 8.68 16.71
C GLU A 156 -6.37 8.55 18.23
N ASN A 157 -7.10 9.48 18.82
CA ASN A 157 -7.48 9.43 20.21
C ASN A 157 -8.98 9.64 20.34
N ASP A 158 -9.72 8.61 20.81
CA ASP A 158 -11.19 8.62 20.96
C ASP A 158 -11.93 9.06 19.67
N GLY A 159 -11.52 8.54 18.51
CA GLY A 159 -12.11 8.86 17.21
C GLY A 159 -11.71 10.25 16.66
N ARG A 160 -10.77 10.95 17.30
CA ARG A 160 -10.27 12.25 16.86
C ARG A 160 -8.87 12.11 16.29
N PRO A 161 -8.63 12.59 15.06
CA PRO A 161 -7.30 12.55 14.47
C PRO A 161 -6.33 13.42 15.25
N LEU A 162 -5.14 12.91 15.47
CA LEU A 162 -4.06 13.58 16.17
C LEU A 162 -2.77 13.46 15.36
N ASN A 163 -2.24 14.57 14.91
CA ASN A 163 -1.05 14.61 14.06
C ASN A 163 0.16 15.06 14.88
N VAL A 164 1.24 14.28 14.86
CA VAL A 164 2.48 14.59 15.55
C VAL A 164 3.61 14.72 14.55
N ARG A 165 4.30 15.87 14.57
CA ARG A 165 5.55 16.04 13.84
C ARG A 165 6.70 15.64 14.73
N VAL A 166 7.46 14.66 14.27
CA VAL A 166 8.62 14.13 14.98
C VAL A 166 9.92 14.57 14.30
N GLU A 167 11.00 14.61 15.07
CA GLU A 167 12.32 14.97 14.59
C GLU A 167 13.32 13.84 14.84
N GLY A 168 14.41 13.82 14.10
CA GLY A 168 15.47 12.86 14.32
C GLY A 168 16.56 12.93 13.24
N PRO A 169 17.68 12.22 13.46
CA PRO A 169 18.88 12.33 12.65
C PRO A 169 18.78 11.64 11.28
N LEU A 170 17.73 10.81 11.05
CA LEU A 170 17.61 10.02 9.83
C LEU A 170 16.28 10.30 9.13
N VAL A 171 16.35 10.52 7.84
CA VAL A 171 15.21 10.63 6.93
C VAL A 171 15.39 9.60 5.83
N VAL A 172 14.39 8.75 5.65
CA VAL A 172 14.37 7.70 4.61
C VAL A 172 13.16 7.89 3.70
N ASN A 173 13.19 7.32 2.54
CA ASN A 173 12.04 7.19 1.63
C ASN A 173 11.62 5.74 1.41
N ASP A 174 12.19 4.83 2.17
CA ASP A 174 11.93 3.40 2.16
C ASP A 174 11.57 2.92 3.58
N MET A 175 10.41 2.27 3.71
CA MET A 175 9.92 1.80 5.02
C MET A 175 10.76 0.63 5.57
N ASN A 176 11.31 -0.23 4.69
CA ASN A 176 12.07 -1.40 5.14
C ASN A 176 13.42 -0.98 5.74
N LEU A 177 14.04 0.08 5.21
CA LEU A 177 15.27 0.61 5.78
C LEU A 177 15.03 1.20 7.18
N GLY A 178 13.84 1.74 7.43
CA GLY A 178 13.46 2.28 8.74
C GLY A 178 13.27 1.22 9.84
N HIS A 179 13.17 -0.07 9.48
CA HIS A 179 12.96 -1.18 10.42
C HIS A 179 14.26 -1.93 10.79
N GLN A 180 15.40 -1.55 10.26
CA GLN A 180 16.70 -2.15 10.59
C GLN A 180 17.37 -1.47 11.78
#